data_a85fdab05bd7d54901846bf36672ab9f
#
_entry.id   a85fdab05bd7d54901846bf36672ab9f
#
_cell.length_a   1.000
_cell.length_b   1.000
_cell.length_c   1.000
_cell.angle_alpha   90.00
_cell.angle_beta   90.00
_cell.angle_gamma   90.00
#
_symmetry.space_group_name_H-M   'P 1'
#
loop_
_entity.id
_entity.type
_entity.pdbx_description
1 polymer ?
#
loop_
_entity_poly.entity_id
_entity_poly.type
_entity_poly.pdbx_seq_one_letter_code
_entity_poly.pdbx_strand_id
1 'polypeptide(L)'
;MCHDTVPSLFPRAHATGRIDGAVSALRYAGASNGSRLLVLPDIYGCNGFYRGYVVYLAEQGASEVLLVDPFAAFGELPQATREAAFQRRHRLADRAFVKNLIAFIESQRIDGVVGYCIGGLFVFELARQQVVSRLLAYYPFPQGLENHDPVDVPFDYLPKVRSRHTVIVGDNDTLLGAQNLLQLESQARANDAIDLHVMKGAGHGFLADLESVDADRAAMARQALLIGTNTLFGR
;
A
#
# COMPACT_ATOMS: atom_id res chain seq x y z
N MET A 1 0.59 9.68 13.55
CA MET A 1 0.60 9.48 12.07
C MET A 1 1.11 8.08 11.78
N CYS A 2 0.65 7.42 10.71
CA CYS A 2 1.15 6.07 10.40
C CYS A 2 2.62 6.08 9.98
N HIS A 3 3.10 7.15 9.33
CA HIS A 3 4.47 7.28 8.81
C HIS A 3 4.91 8.75 8.84
N ASP A 4 5.26 9.26 10.00
CA ASP A 4 5.71 10.64 10.20
C ASP A 4 7.24 10.79 10.21
N THR A 5 7.96 9.69 10.34
CA THR A 5 9.43 9.63 10.24
C THR A 5 9.86 8.95 8.94
N VAL A 6 10.98 9.39 8.40
CA VAL A 6 11.62 8.75 7.23
C VAL A 6 12.79 7.93 7.75
N PRO A 7 12.74 6.59 7.69
CA PRO A 7 13.86 5.75 8.09
C PRO A 7 15.13 6.07 7.29
N SER A 8 16.31 5.96 7.91
CA SER A 8 17.59 6.17 7.23
C SER A 8 17.83 5.17 6.11
N LEU A 9 17.21 4.00 6.23
CA LEU A 9 17.17 2.98 5.17
C LEU A 9 16.50 3.48 3.89
N PHE A 10 15.65 4.52 3.97
CA PHE A 10 14.94 5.08 2.83
C PHE A 10 15.65 6.34 2.33
N PRO A 11 16.39 6.25 1.20
CA PRO A 11 17.16 7.37 0.70
C PRO A 11 16.27 8.56 0.36
N ARG A 12 16.82 9.76 0.49
CA ARG A 12 16.15 10.98 0.02
C ARG A 12 16.52 11.24 -1.42
N ALA A 13 15.54 11.26 -2.29
CA ALA A 13 15.71 11.73 -3.66
C ALA A 13 14.48 12.51 -4.12
N HIS A 14 14.70 13.32 -5.14
CA HIS A 14 13.61 14.03 -5.81
C HIS A 14 12.97 13.13 -6.87
N ALA A 15 11.69 13.34 -7.10
CA ALA A 15 11.02 12.72 -8.24
C ALA A 15 11.72 13.17 -9.55
N THR A 16 11.90 12.23 -10.46
CA THR A 16 12.47 12.50 -11.79
C THR A 16 11.44 13.05 -12.78
N GLY A 17 10.16 13.01 -12.40
CA GLY A 17 9.05 13.54 -13.17
C GLY A 17 7.72 13.41 -12.43
N ARG A 18 6.67 13.89 -13.08
CA ARG A 18 5.30 13.78 -12.63
C ARG A 18 4.40 13.36 -13.79
N ILE A 19 3.39 12.59 -13.48
CA ILE A 19 2.28 12.26 -14.39
C ILE A 19 1.06 12.94 -13.81
N ASP A 20 0.37 13.73 -14.61
CA ASP A 20 -0.91 14.37 -14.24
C ASP A 20 -2.03 13.81 -15.12
N GLY A 21 -3.21 13.62 -14.55
CA GLY A 21 -4.36 13.08 -15.23
C GLY A 21 -5.44 12.60 -14.26
N ALA A 22 -6.26 11.66 -14.70
CA ALA A 22 -7.27 11.03 -13.84
C ALA A 22 -6.64 10.31 -12.63
N VAL A 23 -5.39 9.84 -12.77
CA VAL A 23 -4.51 9.43 -11.68
C VAL A 23 -3.23 10.24 -11.79
N SER A 24 -2.86 10.94 -10.72
CA SER A 24 -1.58 11.65 -10.63
C SER A 24 -0.55 10.81 -9.91
N ALA A 25 0.71 10.85 -10.38
CA ALA A 25 1.80 10.13 -9.77
C ALA A 25 3.15 10.86 -9.88
N LEU A 26 4.00 10.70 -8.88
CA LEU A 26 5.41 11.09 -8.91
C LEU A 26 6.22 9.92 -9.47
N ARG A 27 7.15 10.20 -10.36
CA ARG A 27 8.00 9.23 -11.04
C ARG A 27 9.39 9.21 -10.41
N TYR A 28 9.92 8.02 -10.18
CA TYR A 28 11.27 7.77 -9.69
C TYR A 28 11.95 6.76 -10.61
N ALA A 29 13.03 7.16 -11.23
CA ALA A 29 13.82 6.27 -12.11
C ALA A 29 14.72 5.36 -11.25
N GLY A 30 14.93 4.15 -11.74
CA GLY A 30 15.78 3.14 -11.12
C GLY A 30 16.67 2.44 -12.14
N ALA A 31 16.86 1.12 -12.02
CA ALA A 31 17.70 0.32 -12.89
C ALA A 31 17.15 0.21 -14.32
N SER A 32 18.04 0.08 -15.34
CA SER A 32 17.63 0.05 -16.75
C SER A 32 16.75 -1.15 -17.14
N ASN A 33 16.86 -2.28 -16.42
CA ASN A 33 16.21 -3.55 -16.74
C ASN A 33 15.54 -4.15 -15.49
N GLY A 34 14.54 -3.50 -14.96
CA GLY A 34 13.82 -3.97 -13.76
C GLY A 34 12.31 -3.90 -13.92
N SER A 35 11.61 -4.31 -12.89
CA SER A 35 10.17 -4.19 -12.81
C SER A 35 9.72 -2.75 -12.66
N ARG A 36 8.59 -2.41 -13.25
CA ARG A 36 7.89 -1.15 -13.01
C ARG A 36 6.90 -1.34 -11.86
N LEU A 37 7.09 -0.60 -10.79
CA LEU A 37 6.31 -0.74 -9.57
C LEU A 37 5.44 0.50 -9.31
N LEU A 38 4.33 0.28 -8.62
CA LEU A 38 3.42 1.33 -8.22
C LEU A 38 3.18 1.27 -6.72
N VAL A 39 3.23 2.43 -6.06
CA VAL A 39 3.01 2.59 -4.62
C VAL A 39 1.74 3.41 -4.39
N LEU A 40 0.82 2.85 -3.61
CA LEU A 40 -0.41 3.47 -3.14
C LEU A 40 -0.24 3.84 -1.66
N PRO A 41 -0.13 5.13 -1.32
CA PRO A 41 0.11 5.56 0.05
C PRO A 41 -1.13 5.44 0.94
N ASP A 42 -0.96 5.78 2.22
CA ASP A 42 -2.04 5.92 3.19
C ASP A 42 -2.80 7.26 3.05
N ILE A 43 -3.66 7.59 4.03
CA ILE A 43 -4.48 8.80 4.04
C ILE A 43 -3.68 10.12 4.07
N TYR A 44 -2.39 10.05 4.42
CA TYR A 44 -1.50 11.23 4.42
C TYR A 44 -0.91 11.53 3.04
N GLY A 45 -1.03 10.60 2.08
CA GLY A 45 -0.58 10.78 0.69
C GLY A 45 0.94 10.68 0.55
N CYS A 46 1.49 11.40 -0.40
CA CYS A 46 2.90 11.32 -0.82
C CYS A 46 3.87 12.00 0.17
N ASN A 47 3.84 11.60 1.44
CA ASN A 47 4.75 12.13 2.48
C ASN A 47 6.21 11.63 2.32
N GLY A 48 7.09 12.06 3.22
CA GLY A 48 8.52 11.72 3.19
C GLY A 48 8.81 10.23 3.25
N PHE A 49 8.04 9.46 4.02
CA PHE A 49 8.19 8.00 4.12
C PHE A 49 7.99 7.33 2.76
N TYR A 50 6.89 7.61 2.06
CA TYR A 50 6.62 7.00 0.75
C TYR A 50 7.59 7.48 -0.33
N ARG A 51 8.02 8.75 -0.29
CA ARG A 51 9.06 9.26 -1.19
C ARG A 51 10.40 8.54 -0.99
N GLY A 52 10.78 8.24 0.24
CA GLY A 52 11.97 7.43 0.54
C GLY A 52 11.80 5.96 0.18
N TYR A 53 10.62 5.38 0.43
CA TYR A 53 10.34 3.98 0.10
C TYR A 53 10.40 3.71 -1.42
N VAL A 54 9.91 4.62 -2.26
CA VAL A 54 10.01 4.44 -3.71
C VAL A 54 11.46 4.48 -4.20
N VAL A 55 12.31 5.29 -3.58
CA VAL A 55 13.76 5.31 -3.87
C VAL A 55 14.40 4.00 -3.43
N TYR A 56 14.06 3.51 -2.23
CA TYR A 56 14.49 2.19 -1.76
C TYR A 56 14.13 1.10 -2.78
N LEU A 57 12.90 1.06 -3.29
CA LEU A 57 12.50 0.08 -4.30
C LEU A 57 13.28 0.22 -5.62
N ALA A 58 13.59 1.45 -6.03
CA ALA A 58 14.43 1.69 -7.22
C ALA A 58 15.85 1.12 -7.01
N GLU A 59 16.44 1.30 -5.82
CA GLU A 59 17.73 0.73 -5.44
C GLU A 59 17.71 -0.79 -5.30
N GLN A 60 16.55 -1.37 -4.95
CA GLN A 60 16.37 -2.84 -4.95
C GLN A 60 16.26 -3.45 -6.35
N GLY A 61 16.23 -2.64 -7.40
CA GLY A 61 16.26 -3.08 -8.80
C GLY A 61 15.00 -2.83 -9.61
N ALA A 62 14.04 -2.03 -9.11
CA ALA A 62 12.97 -1.56 -9.97
C ALA A 62 13.53 -0.64 -11.09
N SER A 63 13.00 -0.73 -12.30
CA SER A 63 13.37 0.16 -13.39
C SER A 63 12.72 1.54 -13.26
N GLU A 64 11.52 1.55 -12.70
CA GLU A 64 10.75 2.74 -12.40
C GLU A 64 9.81 2.46 -11.24
N VAL A 65 9.63 3.43 -10.37
CA VAL A 65 8.61 3.37 -9.31
C VAL A 65 7.71 4.61 -9.42
N LEU A 66 6.41 4.38 -9.48
CA LEU A 66 5.41 5.43 -9.50
C LEU A 66 4.74 5.54 -8.13
N LEU A 67 4.83 6.70 -7.48
CA LEU A 67 4.11 7.01 -6.25
C LEU A 67 2.83 7.75 -6.61
N VAL A 68 1.70 7.07 -6.49
CA VAL A 68 0.39 7.64 -6.79
C VAL A 68 0.01 8.68 -5.73
N ASP A 69 -0.53 9.80 -6.18
CA ASP A 69 -1.17 10.79 -5.33
C ASP A 69 -2.70 10.71 -5.45
N PRO A 70 -3.38 9.93 -4.59
CA PRO A 70 -4.83 9.77 -4.67
C PRO A 70 -5.58 11.07 -4.33
N PHE A 71 -4.88 12.03 -3.77
CA PHE A 71 -5.45 13.30 -3.29
C PHE A 71 -5.04 14.52 -4.09
N ALA A 72 -4.37 14.34 -5.24
CA ALA A 72 -3.86 15.44 -6.08
C ALA A 72 -4.92 16.50 -6.41
N ALA A 73 -6.17 16.07 -6.66
CA ALA A 73 -7.28 16.96 -6.97
C ALA A 73 -7.78 17.79 -5.74
N PHE A 74 -7.36 17.42 -4.53
CA PHE A 74 -7.84 18.05 -3.30
C PHE A 74 -6.83 18.97 -2.64
N GLY A 75 -5.62 19.06 -3.21
CA GLY A 75 -4.52 19.87 -2.68
C GLY A 75 -3.78 19.20 -1.52
N GLU A 76 -2.79 19.90 -1.02
CA GLU A 76 -1.99 19.48 0.13
C GLU A 76 -2.81 19.46 1.43
N LEU A 77 -2.38 18.67 2.40
CA LEU A 77 -2.96 18.75 3.74
C LEU A 77 -2.60 20.08 4.38
N PRO A 78 -3.58 20.86 4.87
CA PRO A 78 -3.29 22.13 5.53
C PRO A 78 -2.51 21.91 6.84
N GLN A 79 -2.70 20.77 7.47
CA GLN A 79 -1.98 20.31 8.65
C GLN A 79 -1.87 18.78 8.58
N ALA A 80 -0.74 18.23 9.02
CA ALA A 80 -0.51 16.78 9.05
C ALA A 80 -1.23 16.10 10.25
N THR A 81 -2.52 16.42 10.44
CA THR A 81 -3.36 15.79 11.47
C THR A 81 -4.21 14.68 10.90
N ARG A 82 -4.65 13.77 11.78
CA ARG A 82 -5.53 12.67 11.40
C ARG A 82 -6.88 13.18 10.89
N GLU A 83 -7.42 14.19 11.54
CA GLU A 83 -8.69 14.83 11.20
C GLU A 83 -8.66 15.43 9.78
N ALA A 84 -7.63 16.23 9.47
CA ALA A 84 -7.47 16.80 8.13
C ALA A 84 -7.29 15.73 7.06
N ALA A 85 -6.53 14.67 7.36
CA ALA A 85 -6.33 13.53 6.45
C ALA A 85 -7.65 12.79 6.19
N PHE A 86 -8.47 12.53 7.22
CA PHE A 86 -9.79 11.92 7.05
C PHE A 86 -10.76 12.81 6.29
N GLN A 87 -10.82 14.11 6.57
CA GLN A 87 -11.65 15.04 5.81
C GLN A 87 -11.30 15.04 4.31
N ARG A 88 -10.00 15.01 3.98
CA ARG A 88 -9.55 14.87 2.60
C ARG A 88 -9.92 13.51 2.01
N ARG A 89 -9.75 12.42 2.79
CA ARG A 89 -10.10 11.05 2.41
C ARG A 89 -11.59 10.91 2.07
N HIS A 90 -12.48 11.54 2.82
CA HIS A 90 -13.92 11.49 2.55
C HIS A 90 -14.32 12.10 1.19
N ARG A 91 -13.49 12.94 0.60
CA ARG A 91 -13.72 13.52 -0.73
C ARG A 91 -13.35 12.59 -1.88
N LEU A 92 -12.58 11.53 -1.62
CA LEU A 92 -12.17 10.57 -2.64
C LEU A 92 -13.34 9.63 -2.97
N ALA A 93 -13.75 9.59 -4.23
CA ALA A 93 -14.69 8.60 -4.74
C ALA A 93 -13.92 7.32 -5.08
N ASP A 94 -13.97 6.32 -4.19
CA ASP A 94 -13.12 5.12 -4.29
C ASP A 94 -13.36 4.32 -5.55
N ARG A 95 -14.63 4.10 -5.94
CA ARG A 95 -14.96 3.35 -7.16
C ARG A 95 -14.43 4.03 -8.41
N ALA A 96 -14.63 5.34 -8.51
CA ALA A 96 -14.12 6.12 -9.63
C ALA A 96 -12.59 6.14 -9.65
N PHE A 97 -11.96 6.29 -8.49
CA PHE A 97 -10.50 6.25 -8.36
C PHE A 97 -9.94 4.90 -8.79
N VAL A 98 -10.47 3.78 -8.29
CA VAL A 98 -10.00 2.42 -8.65
C VAL A 98 -10.19 2.15 -10.14
N LYS A 99 -11.30 2.55 -10.74
CA LYS A 99 -11.51 2.43 -12.19
C LYS A 99 -10.40 3.16 -12.99
N ASN A 100 -10.08 4.39 -12.60
CA ASN A 100 -9.02 5.16 -13.25
C ASN A 100 -7.63 4.58 -12.96
N LEU A 101 -7.42 4.05 -11.75
CA LEU A 101 -6.17 3.39 -11.34
C LEU A 101 -5.89 2.14 -12.18
N ILE A 102 -6.90 1.32 -12.48
CA ILE A 102 -6.75 0.14 -13.35
C ILE A 102 -6.28 0.57 -14.75
N ALA A 103 -6.96 1.52 -15.36
CA ALA A 103 -6.56 2.05 -16.67
C ALA A 103 -5.14 2.67 -16.65
N PHE A 104 -4.78 3.34 -15.56
CA PHE A 104 -3.44 3.88 -15.36
C PHE A 104 -2.38 2.78 -15.27
N ILE A 105 -2.62 1.72 -14.47
CA ILE A 105 -1.74 0.56 -14.32
C ILE A 105 -1.45 -0.08 -15.68
N GLU A 106 -2.49 -0.32 -16.48
CA GLU A 106 -2.37 -0.88 -17.83
C GLU A 106 -1.57 0.03 -18.75
N SER A 107 -1.89 1.33 -18.80
CA SER A 107 -1.22 2.31 -19.65
C SER A 107 0.27 2.48 -19.31
N GLN A 108 0.60 2.39 -18.02
CA GLN A 108 1.98 2.49 -17.52
C GLN A 108 2.72 1.14 -17.52
N ARG A 109 2.05 0.03 -17.88
CA ARG A 109 2.62 -1.33 -17.88
C ARG A 109 3.27 -1.68 -16.54
N ILE A 110 2.52 -1.54 -15.46
CA ILE A 110 2.98 -1.82 -14.10
C ILE A 110 3.06 -3.33 -13.88
N ASP A 111 4.17 -3.80 -13.33
CA ASP A 111 4.42 -5.23 -13.03
C ASP A 111 4.00 -5.62 -11.62
N GLY A 112 4.01 -4.66 -10.68
CA GLY A 112 3.67 -4.92 -9.28
C GLY A 112 3.15 -3.67 -8.57
N VAL A 113 2.23 -3.88 -7.63
CA VAL A 113 1.60 -2.82 -6.85
C VAL A 113 1.75 -3.11 -5.36
N VAL A 114 2.14 -2.11 -4.60
CA VAL A 114 2.08 -2.13 -3.13
C VAL A 114 1.15 -1.03 -2.63
N GLY A 115 0.28 -1.38 -1.70
CA GLY A 115 -0.62 -0.46 -1.05
C GLY A 115 -0.52 -0.50 0.47
N TYR A 116 -0.69 0.66 1.08
CA TYR A 116 -0.61 0.87 2.51
C TYR A 116 -1.93 1.40 3.06
N CYS A 117 -2.46 0.83 4.14
CA CYS A 117 -3.68 1.32 4.77
C CYS A 117 -4.83 1.37 3.75
N ILE A 118 -5.35 2.55 3.40
CA ILE A 118 -6.33 2.72 2.31
C ILE A 118 -5.77 2.24 0.95
N GLY A 119 -4.49 2.45 0.67
CA GLY A 119 -3.85 1.91 -0.54
C GLY A 119 -3.90 0.38 -0.55
N GLY A 120 -3.79 -0.26 0.62
CA GLY A 120 -3.97 -1.71 0.78
C GLY A 120 -5.42 -2.17 0.52
N LEU A 121 -6.42 -1.37 0.86
CA LEU A 121 -7.81 -1.63 0.47
C LEU A 121 -7.97 -1.70 -1.05
N PHE A 122 -7.32 -0.77 -1.78
CA PHE A 122 -7.38 -0.77 -3.24
C PHE A 122 -6.63 -1.96 -3.86
N VAL A 123 -5.60 -2.50 -3.19
CA VAL A 123 -4.92 -3.74 -3.65
C VAL A 123 -5.89 -4.92 -3.70
N PHE A 124 -6.85 -5.04 -2.78
CA PHE A 124 -7.87 -6.09 -2.85
C PHE A 124 -8.75 -5.96 -4.11
N GLU A 125 -9.13 -4.74 -4.50
CA GLU A 125 -9.87 -4.52 -5.75
C GLU A 125 -9.02 -4.87 -6.98
N LEU A 126 -7.73 -4.53 -6.98
CA LEU A 126 -6.81 -4.93 -8.07
C LEU A 126 -6.66 -6.45 -8.16
N ALA A 127 -6.62 -7.16 -7.02
CA ALA A 127 -6.60 -8.62 -6.96
C ALA A 127 -7.90 -9.22 -7.51
N ARG A 128 -9.05 -8.65 -7.14
CA ARG A 128 -10.37 -9.05 -7.66
C ARG A 128 -10.45 -8.93 -9.18
N GLN A 129 -9.89 -7.85 -9.74
CA GLN A 129 -9.89 -7.54 -11.17
C GLN A 129 -8.73 -8.18 -11.95
N GLN A 130 -7.81 -8.89 -11.28
CA GLN A 130 -6.65 -9.59 -11.87
C GLN A 130 -5.74 -8.65 -12.71
N VAL A 131 -5.54 -7.42 -12.24
CA VAL A 131 -4.90 -6.35 -13.02
C VAL A 131 -3.40 -6.58 -13.20
N VAL A 132 -2.70 -7.05 -12.15
CA VAL A 132 -1.26 -7.35 -12.15
C VAL A 132 -0.96 -8.60 -11.34
N SER A 133 0.21 -9.22 -11.60
CA SER A 133 0.59 -10.49 -10.98
C SER A 133 1.25 -10.36 -9.60
N ARG A 134 1.80 -9.19 -9.26
CA ARG A 134 2.49 -8.95 -7.98
C ARG A 134 1.75 -7.87 -7.20
N LEU A 135 1.03 -8.31 -6.19
CA LEU A 135 0.17 -7.47 -5.36
C LEU A 135 0.56 -7.64 -3.89
N LEU A 136 0.77 -6.52 -3.21
CA LEU A 136 1.16 -6.46 -1.80
C LEU A 136 0.31 -5.43 -1.07
N ALA A 137 -0.30 -5.82 0.04
CA ALA A 137 -1.06 -4.95 0.92
C ALA A 137 -0.46 -4.95 2.33
N TYR A 138 -0.03 -3.79 2.81
CA TYR A 138 0.37 -3.57 4.19
C TYR A 138 -0.80 -3.01 4.99
N TYR A 139 -1.14 -3.67 6.10
CA TYR A 139 -2.20 -3.27 7.06
C TYR A 139 -3.45 -2.72 6.37
N PRO A 140 -4.02 -3.49 5.39
CA PRO A 140 -5.21 -3.09 4.65
C PRO A 140 -6.47 -3.18 5.51
N PHE A 141 -7.60 -2.77 4.93
CA PHE A 141 -8.93 -2.86 5.54
C PHE A 141 -9.81 -3.89 4.81
N PRO A 142 -9.72 -5.19 5.13
CA PRO A 142 -10.58 -6.21 4.50
C PRO A 142 -12.06 -6.05 4.88
N GLN A 143 -12.36 -5.35 5.98
CA GLN A 143 -13.71 -4.96 6.38
C GLN A 143 -14.27 -3.77 5.59
N GLY A 144 -13.48 -3.19 4.67
CA GLY A 144 -13.84 -1.96 3.96
C GLY A 144 -13.66 -0.70 4.79
N LEU A 145 -13.85 0.44 4.15
CA LEU A 145 -13.87 1.77 4.77
C LEU A 145 -15.01 2.59 4.17
N GLU A 146 -15.78 3.23 5.04
CA GLU A 146 -16.87 4.09 4.63
C GLU A 146 -16.37 5.40 3.99
N ASN A 147 -17.03 5.81 2.93
CA ASN A 147 -17.03 7.16 2.38
C ASN A 147 -18.30 7.37 1.52
N HIS A 148 -18.37 8.43 0.72
CA HIS A 148 -19.54 8.70 -0.12
C HIS A 148 -19.67 7.80 -1.36
N ASP A 149 -18.59 7.13 -1.79
CA ASP A 149 -18.57 6.19 -2.92
C ASP A 149 -17.56 5.05 -2.64
N PRO A 150 -17.83 4.19 -1.62
CA PRO A 150 -16.88 3.18 -1.19
C PRO A 150 -16.77 2.04 -2.22
N VAL A 151 -15.60 1.40 -2.29
CA VAL A 151 -15.48 0.09 -2.95
C VAL A 151 -16.27 -0.97 -2.17
N ASP A 152 -16.53 -2.10 -2.81
CA ASP A 152 -17.18 -3.23 -2.15
C ASP A 152 -16.32 -3.75 -0.99
N VAL A 153 -16.94 -4.31 0.04
CA VAL A 153 -16.25 -4.86 1.21
C VAL A 153 -15.42 -6.07 0.80
N PRO A 154 -14.08 -6.06 0.96
CA PRO A 154 -13.23 -7.17 0.54
C PRO A 154 -13.63 -8.53 1.11
N PHE A 155 -14.06 -8.60 2.36
CA PHE A 155 -14.52 -9.86 2.96
C PHE A 155 -15.64 -10.57 2.17
N ASP A 156 -16.46 -9.83 1.42
CA ASP A 156 -17.56 -10.39 0.65
C ASP A 156 -17.08 -11.12 -0.62
N TYR A 157 -15.90 -10.78 -1.13
CA TYR A 157 -15.39 -11.34 -2.37
C TYR A 157 -14.03 -12.05 -2.26
N LEU A 158 -13.22 -11.78 -1.24
CA LEU A 158 -11.91 -12.43 -1.03
C LEU A 158 -11.93 -13.95 -1.12
N PRO A 159 -12.96 -14.68 -0.65
CA PRO A 159 -13.05 -16.12 -0.82
C PRO A 159 -13.05 -16.59 -2.28
N LYS A 160 -13.38 -15.71 -3.23
CA LYS A 160 -13.50 -16.01 -4.67
C LYS A 160 -12.37 -15.43 -5.51
N VAL A 161 -11.49 -14.62 -4.92
CA VAL A 161 -10.35 -14.00 -5.63
C VAL A 161 -9.38 -15.09 -6.08
N ARG A 162 -8.92 -15.00 -7.33
CA ARG A 162 -7.99 -15.95 -7.94
C ARG A 162 -6.57 -15.38 -8.12
N SER A 163 -6.44 -14.08 -8.16
CA SER A 163 -5.14 -13.41 -8.27
C SER A 163 -4.39 -13.52 -6.95
N ARG A 164 -3.20 -14.12 -7.01
CA ARG A 164 -2.34 -14.22 -5.83
C ARG A 164 -1.92 -12.84 -5.34
N HIS A 165 -2.06 -12.61 -4.05
CA HIS A 165 -1.69 -11.35 -3.41
C HIS A 165 -1.20 -11.59 -1.98
N THR A 166 -0.17 -10.86 -1.59
CA THR A 166 0.39 -10.91 -0.25
C THR A 166 -0.25 -9.83 0.63
N VAL A 167 -0.64 -10.23 1.82
CA VAL A 167 -1.26 -9.36 2.83
C VAL A 167 -0.42 -9.43 4.11
N ILE A 168 0.05 -8.29 4.61
CA ILE A 168 0.85 -8.21 5.83
C ILE A 168 0.12 -7.33 6.84
N VAL A 169 -0.26 -7.92 7.97
CA VAL A 169 -1.03 -7.26 9.04
C VAL A 169 -0.36 -7.46 10.39
N GLY A 170 -0.68 -6.63 11.36
CA GLY A 170 -0.28 -6.82 12.74
C GLY A 170 -1.39 -7.45 13.57
N ASP A 171 -1.05 -8.32 14.54
CA ASP A 171 -2.02 -8.91 15.45
C ASP A 171 -2.51 -7.94 16.55
N ASN A 172 -1.82 -6.82 16.72
CA ASN A 172 -2.20 -5.73 17.63
C ASN A 172 -2.72 -4.48 16.87
N ASP A 173 -3.13 -4.64 15.62
CA ASP A 173 -3.72 -3.57 14.82
C ASP A 173 -5.17 -3.29 15.26
N THR A 174 -5.35 -2.23 16.06
CA THR A 174 -6.67 -1.84 16.57
C THR A 174 -7.63 -1.30 15.51
N LEU A 175 -7.12 -0.89 14.34
CA LEU A 175 -7.95 -0.42 13.23
C LEU A 175 -8.49 -1.60 12.41
N LEU A 176 -7.75 -2.68 12.31
CA LEU A 176 -8.24 -3.96 11.79
C LEU A 176 -9.19 -4.60 12.81
N GLY A 177 -8.75 -4.72 14.05
CA GLY A 177 -9.48 -5.37 15.14
C GLY A 177 -9.36 -6.90 15.12
N ALA A 178 -9.38 -7.51 16.31
CA ALA A 178 -9.14 -8.94 16.48
C ALA A 178 -10.14 -9.84 15.72
N GLN A 179 -11.42 -9.45 15.68
CA GLN A 179 -12.44 -10.24 14.98
C GLN A 179 -12.21 -10.25 13.46
N ASN A 180 -11.86 -9.11 12.88
CA ASN A 180 -11.55 -9.02 11.46
C ASN A 180 -10.24 -9.76 11.11
N LEU A 181 -9.26 -9.76 12.02
CA LEU A 181 -8.05 -10.58 11.86
C LEU A 181 -8.39 -12.06 11.80
N LEU A 182 -9.21 -12.58 12.72
CA LEU A 182 -9.64 -13.99 12.72
C LEU A 182 -10.40 -14.35 11.43
N GLN A 183 -11.25 -13.45 10.93
CA GLN A 183 -11.95 -13.65 9.66
C GLN A 183 -10.97 -13.69 8.48
N LEU A 184 -9.99 -12.77 8.43
CA LEU A 184 -8.97 -12.73 7.38
C LEU A 184 -8.11 -14.01 7.38
N GLU A 185 -7.67 -14.46 8.56
CA GLU A 185 -6.95 -15.74 8.71
C GLU A 185 -7.77 -16.93 8.24
N SER A 186 -9.08 -16.95 8.55
CA SER A 186 -9.98 -18.01 8.10
C SER A 186 -10.12 -18.03 6.58
N GLN A 187 -10.26 -16.87 5.96
CA GLN A 187 -10.35 -16.74 4.49
C GLN A 187 -9.03 -17.09 3.81
N ALA A 188 -7.89 -16.68 4.38
CA ALA A 188 -6.57 -17.03 3.85
C ALA A 188 -6.31 -18.56 3.91
N ARG A 189 -6.73 -19.22 4.99
CA ARG A 189 -6.66 -20.70 5.08
C ARG A 189 -7.55 -21.40 4.04
N ALA A 190 -8.63 -20.80 3.62
CA ALA A 190 -9.57 -21.34 2.66
C ALA A 190 -9.26 -20.96 1.19
N ASN A 191 -8.36 -20.02 0.96
CA ASN A 191 -8.03 -19.52 -0.38
C ASN A 191 -6.52 -19.28 -0.54
N ASP A 192 -5.82 -20.18 -1.21
CA ASP A 192 -4.38 -20.14 -1.46
C ASP A 192 -3.91 -18.91 -2.28
N ALA A 193 -4.84 -18.13 -2.84
CA ALA A 193 -4.51 -16.88 -3.49
C ALA A 193 -4.17 -15.77 -2.49
N ILE A 194 -4.51 -15.93 -1.20
CA ILE A 194 -4.21 -14.97 -0.13
C ILE A 194 -2.98 -15.46 0.64
N ASP A 195 -1.83 -14.85 0.37
CA ASP A 195 -0.58 -15.10 1.10
C ASP A 195 -0.53 -14.16 2.32
N LEU A 196 -1.05 -14.63 3.46
CA LEU A 196 -1.21 -13.83 4.67
C LEU A 196 -0.03 -13.97 5.64
N HIS A 197 0.56 -12.84 6.03
CA HIS A 197 1.58 -12.75 7.06
C HIS A 197 1.07 -11.92 8.24
N VAL A 198 1.00 -12.52 9.42
CA VAL A 198 0.61 -11.85 10.66
C VAL A 198 1.85 -11.53 11.49
N MET A 199 2.12 -10.24 11.65
CA MET A 199 3.29 -9.73 12.39
C MET A 199 2.95 -9.60 13.88
N LYS A 200 3.61 -10.41 14.70
CA LYS A 200 3.34 -10.49 16.15
C LYS A 200 3.68 -9.17 16.86
N GLY A 201 2.74 -8.68 17.66
CA GLY A 201 2.88 -7.43 18.42
C GLY A 201 2.77 -6.15 17.60
N ALA A 202 2.62 -6.27 16.28
CA ALA A 202 2.56 -5.13 15.38
C ALA A 202 1.20 -4.42 15.43
N GLY A 203 1.22 -3.09 15.53
CA GLY A 203 0.06 -2.22 15.38
C GLY A 203 -0.15 -1.78 13.93
N HIS A 204 -1.13 -0.90 13.69
CA HIS A 204 -1.32 -0.28 12.39
C HIS A 204 -0.12 0.61 12.01
N GLY A 205 0.37 0.51 10.77
CA GLY A 205 1.49 1.35 10.32
C GLY A 205 2.87 0.92 10.86
N PHE A 206 3.04 -0.32 11.26
CA PHE A 206 4.25 -0.84 11.93
C PHE A 206 5.55 -0.68 11.12
N LEU A 207 5.51 -0.38 9.83
CA LEU A 207 6.74 -0.03 9.10
C LEU A 207 7.37 1.31 9.56
N ALA A 208 6.67 2.11 10.35
CA ALA A 208 7.27 3.24 11.06
C ALA A 208 8.31 2.80 12.11
N ASP A 209 8.27 1.53 12.53
CA ASP A 209 9.17 0.97 13.53
C ASP A 209 10.51 0.44 12.98
N LEU A 210 10.82 0.64 11.69
CA LEU A 210 12.06 0.16 11.06
C LEU A 210 13.35 0.57 11.83
N GLU A 211 13.31 1.71 12.50
CA GLU A 211 14.40 2.26 13.32
C GLU A 211 13.96 2.48 14.77
N SER A 212 13.00 1.70 15.25
CA SER A 212 12.59 1.73 16.65
C SER A 212 13.78 1.44 17.57
N VAL A 213 13.84 2.13 18.71
CA VAL A 213 14.78 1.81 19.80
C VAL A 213 14.50 0.45 20.43
N ASP A 214 13.27 -0.03 20.31
CA ASP A 214 12.88 -1.39 20.64
C ASP A 214 13.34 -2.33 19.51
N ALA A 215 14.32 -3.18 19.83
CA ALA A 215 14.96 -4.07 18.87
C ALA A 215 13.98 -5.09 18.27
N ASP A 216 13.01 -5.58 19.03
CA ASP A 216 12.02 -6.55 18.55
C ASP A 216 11.05 -5.91 17.56
N ARG A 217 10.60 -4.69 17.83
CA ARG A 217 9.77 -3.91 16.90
C ARG A 217 10.52 -3.60 15.61
N ALA A 218 11.78 -3.17 15.72
CA ALA A 218 12.61 -2.90 14.55
C ALA A 218 12.86 -4.17 13.72
N ALA A 219 13.14 -5.31 14.36
CA ALA A 219 13.34 -6.58 13.68
C ALA A 219 12.07 -7.05 12.95
N MET A 220 10.92 -6.96 13.60
CA MET A 220 9.62 -7.28 13.01
C MET A 220 9.32 -6.40 11.79
N ALA A 221 9.51 -5.09 11.89
CA ALA A 221 9.27 -4.18 10.77
C ALA A 221 10.22 -4.46 9.58
N ARG A 222 11.49 -4.79 9.84
CA ARG A 222 12.45 -5.20 8.81
C ARG A 222 12.07 -6.53 8.16
N GLN A 223 11.59 -7.50 8.94
CA GLN A 223 11.07 -8.76 8.39
C GLN A 223 9.89 -8.51 7.44
N ALA A 224 8.94 -7.70 7.84
CA ALA A 224 7.80 -7.33 7.01
C ALA A 224 8.23 -6.61 5.72
N LEU A 225 9.19 -5.68 5.82
CA LEU A 225 9.77 -5.01 4.65
C LEU A 225 10.43 -6.00 3.69
N LEU A 226 11.18 -6.98 4.22
CA LEU A 226 11.84 -8.02 3.42
C LEU A 226 10.82 -8.92 2.70
N ILE A 227 9.78 -9.38 3.40
CA ILE A 227 8.68 -10.16 2.79
C ILE A 227 8.07 -9.39 1.63
N GLY A 228 7.71 -8.13 1.85
CA GLY A 228 7.09 -7.30 0.81
C GLY A 228 8.03 -7.01 -0.36
N THR A 229 9.32 -6.76 -0.11
CA THR A 229 10.31 -6.59 -1.16
C THR A 229 10.43 -7.85 -2.00
N ASN A 230 10.51 -9.02 -1.38
CA ASN A 230 10.57 -10.31 -2.09
C ASN A 230 9.31 -10.53 -2.94
N THR A 231 8.13 -10.22 -2.42
CA THR A 231 6.85 -10.29 -3.18
C THR A 231 6.91 -9.44 -4.44
N LEU A 232 7.36 -8.17 -4.32
CA LEU A 232 7.38 -7.23 -5.45
C LEU A 232 8.40 -7.59 -6.52
N PHE A 233 9.48 -8.28 -6.17
CA PHE A 233 10.54 -8.68 -7.10
C PHE A 233 10.48 -10.17 -7.50
N GLY A 234 9.54 -10.95 -6.94
CA GLY A 234 9.38 -12.38 -7.23
C GLY A 234 10.55 -13.23 -6.74
N ARG A 235 11.07 -12.93 -5.56
CA ARG A 235 12.21 -13.61 -4.92
C ARG A 235 11.75 -14.57 -3.84
#